data_483fe5fea3ce8f192185e40bfa86e29f
#
_entry.id   483fe5fea3ce8f192185e40bfa86e29f
#
_cell.length_a   1.000
_cell.length_b   1.000
_cell.length_c   1.000
_cell.angle_alpha   90.00
_cell.angle_beta   90.00
_cell.angle_gamma   90.00
#
_symmetry.space_group_name_H-M   'P 1'
#
loop_
_entity.id
_entity.type
_entity.pdbx_description
1 polymer ?
#
loop_
_entity_poly.entity_id
_entity_poly.type
_entity_poly.pdbx_seq_one_letter_code
_entity_poly.pdbx_strand_id
1 'polypeptide(L)'
;MTVNFAFAEKKAPSGFRDSDIVFFIEPQKRVRLVPTLALYGSNASGKSNVLMALGVFRDCAVSGVQGKFHPNKLHPEWRTTAFEAIVIRDGKRFVYAVEYDRDEFLRESLSVDGSVLFSVDGDCLSFGSLATPSYPAARLEEIFRVECSTPQKKQTSSFLSVIGKRYPGLNPLVTTVYDFFSEGIVVLSENSIHLSRGVDMLAAVLEKADDPDPVRHAFERITDLLENLDIHINRMELSRRRVRLDRDARKRNYLDVDPEFLTRLTSFQKEGDDIILNTDRIRSFHQDAEGKEIEFDFMTEESSGTQIVAGLLGVFLAVLDSGGVVAVDELDRSLHPLLLIEMVRLFKDRRYNHRGAQLVFTVHNTDILDANLLRVSEVGIISKTLQDGSTITRISDFAGVGNIASFRKQYLTGRFSGIPFPYI
;
A
#
# COMPACT_ATOMS: atom_id res chain seq x y z
N MET A 1 15.79 6.07 7.18
CA MET A 1 14.99 6.71 6.11
C MET A 1 13.60 6.97 6.64
N THR A 2 12.99 8.15 6.43
CA THR A 2 11.69 8.52 7.00
C THR A 2 10.72 8.90 5.90
N VAL A 3 9.61 8.18 5.78
CA VAL A 3 8.45 8.57 4.96
C VAL A 3 7.54 9.41 5.85
N ASN A 4 7.35 10.68 5.52
CA ASN A 4 6.67 11.63 6.41
C ASN A 4 5.55 12.37 5.67
N PHE A 5 4.32 12.20 6.14
CA PHE A 5 3.13 12.88 5.65
C PHE A 5 2.75 14.14 6.46
N ALA A 6 3.53 14.49 7.48
CA ALA A 6 3.23 15.68 8.26
C ALA A 6 3.29 16.93 7.38
N PHE A 7 2.32 17.81 7.60
CA PHE A 7 2.23 19.09 6.93
C PHE A 7 3.34 20.02 7.41
N ALA A 8 4.15 20.52 6.49
CA ALA A 8 5.31 21.36 6.83
C ALA A 8 5.01 22.87 6.79
N GLU A 9 4.05 23.27 5.96
CA GLU A 9 3.73 24.67 5.77
C GLU A 9 2.88 25.24 6.92
N LYS A 10 3.20 26.45 7.38
CA LYS A 10 2.42 27.14 8.43
C LYS A 10 0.99 27.48 7.99
N LYS A 11 0.81 27.77 6.69
CA LYS A 11 -0.49 28.06 6.06
C LYS A 11 -0.62 27.23 4.80
N ALA A 12 -1.79 26.63 4.58
CA ALA A 12 -2.09 25.96 3.32
C ALA A 12 -2.07 26.99 2.18
N PRO A 13 -1.38 26.73 1.06
CA PRO A 13 -1.55 27.48 -0.17
C PRO A 13 -3.02 27.54 -0.59
N SER A 14 -3.44 28.63 -1.24
CA SER A 14 -4.88 28.89 -1.52
C SER A 14 -5.57 27.77 -2.30
N GLY A 15 -4.87 27.09 -3.20
CA GLY A 15 -5.40 25.98 -4.02
C GLY A 15 -5.48 24.61 -3.34
N PHE A 16 -5.01 24.48 -2.08
CA PHE A 16 -4.86 23.15 -1.44
C PHE A 16 -5.59 22.98 -0.12
N ARG A 17 -6.43 23.95 0.28
CA ARG A 17 -7.09 23.91 1.61
C ARG A 17 -7.98 22.69 1.80
N ASP A 18 -8.61 22.25 0.73
CA ASP A 18 -9.57 21.15 0.78
C ASP A 18 -8.92 19.77 0.65
N SER A 19 -7.62 19.69 0.31
CA SER A 19 -6.87 18.44 0.25
C SER A 19 -6.21 18.05 1.57
N ASP A 20 -6.35 18.85 2.64
CA ASP A 20 -5.75 18.54 3.93
C ASP A 20 -6.46 17.36 4.60
N ILE A 21 -5.70 16.34 4.99
CA ILE A 21 -6.20 15.31 5.88
C ILE A 21 -6.03 15.83 7.31
N VAL A 22 -7.15 16.02 8.00
CA VAL A 22 -7.17 16.59 9.34
C VAL A 22 -7.63 15.58 10.36
N PHE A 23 -6.79 15.33 11.35
CA PHE A 23 -7.12 14.51 12.51
C PHE A 23 -7.13 15.35 13.79
N PHE A 24 -7.99 14.98 14.72
CA PHE A 24 -8.01 15.52 16.07
C PHE A 24 -7.57 14.41 17.02
N ILE A 25 -6.34 14.49 17.54
CA ILE A 25 -5.74 13.48 18.44
C ILE A 25 -6.18 13.71 19.90
N GLU A 26 -6.38 14.96 20.26
CA GLU A 26 -6.86 15.40 21.56
C GLU A 26 -7.87 16.53 21.36
N PRO A 27 -8.76 16.86 22.32
CA PRO A 27 -9.80 17.87 22.14
C PRO A 27 -9.32 19.21 21.57
N GLN A 28 -8.04 19.52 21.70
CA GLN A 28 -7.45 20.79 21.25
C GLN A 28 -6.30 20.64 20.25
N LYS A 29 -5.86 19.43 19.93
CA LYS A 29 -4.67 19.19 19.10
C LYS A 29 -5.06 18.74 17.69
N ARG A 30 -4.92 19.67 16.76
CA ARG A 30 -5.17 19.42 15.34
C ARG A 30 -3.86 18.99 14.65
N VAL A 31 -3.85 17.77 14.10
CA VAL A 31 -2.77 17.29 13.23
C VAL A 31 -3.24 17.33 11.80
N ARG A 32 -2.40 17.89 10.92
CA ARG A 32 -2.65 17.94 9.48
C ARG A 32 -1.62 17.08 8.77
N LEU A 33 -2.10 16.22 7.87
CA LEU A 33 -1.28 15.39 7.02
C LEU A 33 -1.57 15.72 5.55
N VAL A 34 -0.62 15.43 4.67
CA VAL A 34 -0.81 15.49 3.23
C VAL A 34 -1.29 14.14 2.70
N PRO A 35 -2.14 14.11 1.66
CA PRO A 35 -2.68 12.87 1.13
C PRO A 35 -1.72 12.14 0.20
N THR A 36 -0.69 12.81 -0.32
CA THR A 36 0.20 12.24 -1.32
C THR A 36 1.67 12.47 -0.99
N LEU A 37 2.54 11.57 -1.43
CA LEU A 37 3.99 11.73 -1.38
C LEU A 37 4.62 11.17 -2.65
N ALA A 38 5.07 12.05 -3.53
CA ALA A 38 5.82 11.71 -4.74
C ALA A 38 7.31 11.58 -4.42
N LEU A 39 7.91 10.46 -4.78
CA LEU A 39 9.32 10.16 -4.53
C LEU A 39 10.12 10.27 -5.83
N TYR A 40 11.01 11.24 -5.88
CA TYR A 40 11.95 11.48 -6.97
C TYR A 40 13.37 11.05 -6.58
N GLY A 41 14.21 10.83 -7.56
CA GLY A 41 15.62 10.51 -7.38
C GLY A 41 16.20 9.89 -8.62
N SER A 42 17.53 9.90 -8.75
CA SER A 42 18.24 9.25 -9.85
C SER A 42 17.99 7.74 -9.89
N ASN A 43 18.31 7.10 -10.99
CA ASN A 43 18.28 5.64 -11.09
C ASN A 43 19.22 5.03 -10.03
N ALA A 44 18.81 3.92 -9.46
CA ALA A 44 19.52 3.24 -8.38
C ALA A 44 19.70 4.06 -7.06
N SER A 45 18.98 5.17 -6.87
CA SER A 45 18.99 5.92 -5.62
C SER A 45 18.26 5.21 -4.47
N GLY A 46 17.44 4.20 -4.76
CA GLY A 46 16.70 3.43 -3.76
C GLY A 46 15.21 3.75 -3.67
N LYS A 47 14.61 4.36 -4.71
CA LYS A 47 13.16 4.65 -4.77
C LYS A 47 12.31 3.40 -4.47
N SER A 48 12.49 2.35 -5.26
CA SER A 48 11.77 1.08 -5.09
C SER A 48 12.05 0.42 -3.73
N ASN A 49 13.26 0.60 -3.18
CA ASN A 49 13.61 0.07 -1.85
C ASN A 49 12.78 0.70 -0.73
N VAL A 50 12.36 1.96 -0.86
CA VAL A 50 11.48 2.62 0.12
C VAL A 50 10.13 1.93 0.17
N LEU A 51 9.54 1.64 -1.00
CA LEU A 51 8.24 0.98 -1.10
C LEU A 51 8.35 -0.48 -0.66
N MET A 52 9.44 -1.16 -1.05
CA MET A 52 9.72 -2.53 -0.58
C MET A 52 9.86 -2.57 0.94
N ALA A 53 10.54 -1.60 1.55
CA ALA A 53 10.69 -1.51 3.01
C ALA A 53 9.34 -1.35 3.72
N LEU A 54 8.40 -0.57 3.15
CA LEU A 54 7.03 -0.47 3.68
C LEU A 54 6.30 -1.82 3.63
N GLY A 55 6.44 -2.56 2.51
CA GLY A 55 5.89 -3.90 2.37
C GLY A 55 6.50 -4.89 3.36
N VAL A 56 7.81 -4.88 3.52
CA VAL A 56 8.51 -5.72 4.50
C VAL A 56 8.06 -5.40 5.94
N PHE A 57 7.93 -4.13 6.28
CA PHE A 57 7.44 -3.73 7.61
C PHE A 57 6.02 -4.23 7.87
N ARG A 58 5.10 -4.05 6.90
CA ARG A 58 3.75 -4.62 6.96
C ARG A 58 3.80 -6.13 7.20
N ASP A 59 4.59 -6.84 6.41
CA ASP A 59 4.69 -8.30 6.51
C ASP A 59 5.29 -8.76 7.84
N CYS A 60 6.29 -8.03 8.38
CA CYS A 60 6.81 -8.28 9.73
C CYS A 60 5.71 -8.12 10.79
N ALA A 61 4.94 -7.04 10.71
CA ALA A 61 3.86 -6.75 11.65
C ALA A 61 2.73 -7.81 11.62
N VAL A 62 2.43 -8.37 10.43
CA VAL A 62 1.28 -9.28 10.21
C VAL A 62 1.66 -10.76 10.31
N SER A 63 2.88 -11.12 9.93
CA SER A 63 3.29 -12.52 9.77
C SER A 63 4.57 -12.89 10.54
N GLY A 64 5.49 -11.93 10.70
CA GLY A 64 6.78 -12.16 11.33
C GLY A 64 7.98 -11.95 10.40
N VAL A 65 9.18 -12.27 10.89
CA VAL A 65 10.46 -11.89 10.26
C VAL A 65 11.07 -12.92 9.31
N GLN A 66 10.50 -14.12 9.22
CA GLN A 66 11.06 -15.18 8.38
C GLN A 66 11.17 -14.74 6.91
N GLY A 67 12.40 -14.78 6.36
CA GLY A 67 12.69 -14.39 4.98
C GLY A 67 12.56 -12.89 4.69
N LYS A 68 12.43 -12.05 5.72
CA LYS A 68 12.24 -10.59 5.57
C LYS A 68 13.52 -9.78 5.81
N PHE A 69 14.61 -10.42 6.21
CA PHE A 69 15.87 -9.74 6.40
C PHE A 69 16.60 -9.57 5.06
N HIS A 70 16.77 -8.31 4.65
CA HIS A 70 17.45 -7.92 3.42
C HIS A 70 18.71 -7.12 3.75
N PRO A 71 19.87 -7.79 3.96
CA PRO A 71 21.09 -7.11 4.36
C PRO A 71 21.58 -6.15 3.28
N ASN A 72 22.07 -4.99 3.70
CA ASN A 72 22.75 -4.08 2.80
C ASN A 72 24.13 -4.66 2.42
N LYS A 73 24.31 -5.04 1.16
CA LYS A 73 25.55 -5.65 0.66
C LYS A 73 26.76 -4.71 0.73
N LEU A 74 26.51 -3.38 0.74
CA LEU A 74 27.58 -2.37 0.87
C LEU A 74 27.95 -2.11 2.33
N HIS A 75 27.13 -2.53 3.29
CA HIS A 75 27.29 -2.34 4.72
C HIS A 75 27.05 -3.67 5.45
N PRO A 76 27.95 -4.65 5.31
CA PRO A 76 27.79 -5.98 5.93
C PRO A 76 27.82 -5.94 7.46
N GLU A 77 28.30 -4.85 8.05
CA GLU A 77 28.27 -4.59 9.50
C GLU A 77 26.86 -4.28 10.02
N TRP A 78 25.91 -3.87 9.17
CA TRP A 78 24.52 -3.62 9.56
C TRP A 78 23.78 -4.95 9.63
N ARG A 79 23.65 -5.46 10.85
CA ARG A 79 23.11 -6.81 11.11
C ARG A 79 21.65 -6.80 11.55
N THR A 80 21.09 -5.64 11.81
CA THR A 80 19.69 -5.47 12.22
C THR A 80 18.94 -4.56 11.27
N THR A 81 17.61 -4.69 11.27
CA THR A 81 16.68 -3.80 10.61
C THR A 81 15.70 -3.28 11.65
N ALA A 82 15.47 -1.98 11.66
CA ALA A 82 14.49 -1.35 12.54
C ALA A 82 13.45 -0.59 11.73
N PHE A 83 12.19 -0.71 12.13
CA PHE A 83 11.07 0.03 11.59
C PHE A 83 10.26 0.69 12.70
N GLU A 84 9.74 1.86 12.43
CA GLU A 84 8.78 2.56 13.28
C GLU A 84 7.68 3.16 12.41
N ALA A 85 6.42 3.00 12.80
CA ALA A 85 5.28 3.68 12.20
C ALA A 85 4.51 4.47 13.24
N ILE A 86 4.15 5.71 12.87
CA ILE A 86 3.19 6.53 13.60
C ILE A 86 1.89 6.52 12.82
N VAL A 87 0.86 5.93 13.40
CA VAL A 87 -0.46 5.75 12.80
C VAL A 87 -1.49 6.56 13.59
N ILE A 88 -2.36 7.27 12.88
CA ILE A 88 -3.48 8.01 13.50
C ILE A 88 -4.78 7.34 13.06
N ARG A 89 -5.52 6.79 14.01
CA ARG A 89 -6.81 6.13 13.80
C ARG A 89 -7.74 6.43 14.98
N ASP A 90 -9.00 6.69 14.69
CA ASP A 90 -10.06 6.92 15.67
C ASP A 90 -9.70 7.98 16.72
N GLY A 91 -9.04 9.06 16.29
CA GLY A 91 -8.59 10.14 17.16
C GLY A 91 -7.42 9.78 18.08
N LYS A 92 -6.76 8.63 17.89
CA LYS A 92 -5.62 8.16 18.68
C LYS A 92 -4.35 8.13 17.85
N ARG A 93 -3.22 8.38 18.52
CA ARG A 93 -1.89 8.29 17.94
C ARG A 93 -1.19 7.02 18.42
N PHE A 94 -1.03 6.07 17.53
CA PHE A 94 -0.28 4.83 17.77
C PHE A 94 1.15 4.97 17.30
N VAL A 95 2.09 4.37 18.04
CA VAL A 95 3.48 4.18 17.61
C VAL A 95 3.79 2.70 17.73
N TYR A 96 4.06 2.06 16.59
CA TYR A 96 4.49 0.67 16.52
C TYR A 96 5.92 0.62 16.01
N ALA A 97 6.80 -0.04 16.74
CA ALA A 97 8.20 -0.16 16.40
C ALA A 97 8.69 -1.60 16.54
N VAL A 98 9.56 -2.01 15.62
CA VAL A 98 10.21 -3.32 15.62
C VAL A 98 11.69 -3.18 15.29
N GLU A 99 12.52 -4.02 15.90
CA GLU A 99 13.90 -4.27 15.51
C GLU A 99 14.12 -5.78 15.42
N TYR A 100 14.73 -6.24 14.32
CA TYR A 100 14.95 -7.66 14.08
C TYR A 100 16.25 -7.90 13.31
N ASP A 101 16.76 -9.11 13.40
CA ASP A 101 17.85 -9.60 12.60
C ASP A 101 17.37 -10.66 11.58
N ARG A 102 18.28 -11.49 11.08
CA ARG A 102 17.97 -12.54 10.13
C ARG A 102 16.99 -13.58 10.70
N ASP A 103 17.05 -13.83 11.99
CA ASP A 103 16.47 -15.01 12.62
C ASP A 103 15.27 -14.69 13.53
N GLU A 104 15.26 -13.49 14.16
CA GLU A 104 14.32 -13.19 15.24
C GLU A 104 14.04 -11.69 15.42
N PHE A 105 12.92 -11.38 16.09
CA PHE A 105 12.71 -10.05 16.66
C PHE A 105 13.63 -9.84 17.86
N LEU A 106 14.31 -8.71 17.87
CA LEU A 106 15.11 -8.25 19.00
C LEU A 106 14.28 -7.36 19.90
N ARG A 107 13.46 -6.49 19.31
CA ARG A 107 12.53 -5.60 20.01
C ARG A 107 11.24 -5.43 19.28
N GLU A 108 10.16 -5.30 20.02
CA GLU A 108 8.84 -4.97 19.50
C GLU A 108 8.11 -4.10 20.53
N SER A 109 7.45 -3.03 20.11
CA SER A 109 6.67 -2.20 21.02
C SER A 109 5.47 -1.55 20.34
N LEU A 110 4.40 -1.39 21.12
CA LEU A 110 3.22 -0.64 20.74
C LEU A 110 2.83 0.33 21.83
N SER A 111 2.65 1.59 21.49
CA SER A 111 2.13 2.62 22.39
C SER A 111 0.97 3.37 21.75
N VAL A 112 0.10 3.94 22.58
CA VAL A 112 -1.04 4.77 22.19
C VAL A 112 -1.04 6.04 23.03
N ASP A 113 -1.10 7.20 22.37
CA ASP A 113 -1.10 8.54 22.99
C ASP A 113 0.02 8.72 24.02
N GLY A 114 1.19 8.12 23.75
CA GLY A 114 2.37 8.15 24.63
C GLY A 114 2.39 7.11 25.75
N SER A 115 1.31 6.33 25.92
CA SER A 115 1.27 5.24 26.90
C SER A 115 1.62 3.91 26.25
N VAL A 116 2.57 3.18 26.83
CA VAL A 116 2.97 1.85 26.33
C VAL A 116 1.83 0.86 26.57
N LEU A 117 1.41 0.14 25.53
CA LEU A 117 0.53 -1.03 25.64
C LEU A 117 1.34 -2.27 25.98
N PHE A 118 2.36 -2.55 25.20
CA PHE A 118 3.33 -3.61 25.45
C PHE A 118 4.70 -3.26 24.87
N SER A 119 5.74 -3.89 25.41
CA SER A 119 7.07 -3.91 24.81
C SER A 119 7.74 -5.26 25.05
N VAL A 120 8.44 -5.73 24.03
CA VAL A 120 9.27 -6.93 24.03
C VAL A 120 10.72 -6.50 23.85
N ASP A 121 11.62 -7.02 24.67
CA ASP A 121 13.07 -6.87 24.52
C ASP A 121 13.71 -8.25 24.73
N GLY A 122 14.14 -8.89 23.64
CA GLY A 122 14.50 -10.30 23.62
C GLY A 122 13.35 -11.19 24.12
N ASP A 123 13.60 -11.97 25.18
CA ASP A 123 12.58 -12.87 25.77
C ASP A 123 11.72 -12.18 26.86
N CYS A 124 11.95 -10.90 27.12
CA CYS A 124 11.25 -10.15 28.16
C CYS A 124 10.06 -9.39 27.59
N LEU A 125 8.86 -9.76 28.02
CA LEU A 125 7.62 -9.06 27.73
C LEU A 125 7.22 -8.15 28.89
N SER A 126 6.99 -6.88 28.62
CA SER A 126 6.50 -5.88 29.57
C SER A 126 5.15 -5.35 29.13
N PHE A 127 4.24 -5.15 30.08
CA PHE A 127 2.90 -4.62 29.83
C PHE A 127 2.75 -3.24 30.47
N GLY A 128 2.25 -2.29 29.68
CA GLY A 128 1.68 -1.07 30.22
C GLY A 128 0.17 -1.25 30.48
N SER A 129 -0.65 -0.64 29.62
CA SER A 129 -2.12 -0.68 29.74
C SER A 129 -2.79 -1.86 29.00
N LEU A 130 -2.03 -2.82 28.46
CA LEU A 130 -2.58 -3.99 27.75
C LEU A 130 -3.24 -4.99 28.71
N ALA A 131 -2.67 -5.17 29.93
CA ALA A 131 -3.21 -6.08 30.91
C ALA A 131 -4.56 -5.57 31.46
N THR A 132 -5.56 -6.43 31.44
CA THR A 132 -6.92 -6.18 31.91
C THR A 132 -7.34 -7.27 32.88
N PRO A 133 -8.42 -7.08 33.69
CA PRO A 133 -8.94 -8.15 34.56
C PRO A 133 -9.29 -9.44 33.81
N SER A 134 -9.77 -9.34 32.55
CA SER A 134 -10.09 -10.50 31.71
C SER A 134 -8.85 -11.17 31.11
N TYR A 135 -7.79 -10.40 30.93
CA TYR A 135 -6.50 -10.84 30.40
C TYR A 135 -5.36 -10.31 31.30
N PRO A 136 -5.14 -10.96 32.45
CA PRO A 136 -4.09 -10.57 33.39
C PRO A 136 -2.70 -10.80 32.80
N ALA A 137 -1.70 -10.10 33.33
CA ALA A 137 -0.32 -10.16 32.84
C ALA A 137 0.20 -11.60 32.67
N ALA A 138 -0.06 -12.48 33.66
CA ALA A 138 0.38 -13.88 33.59
C ALA A 138 -0.16 -14.63 32.37
N ARG A 139 -1.42 -14.37 31.97
CA ARG A 139 -2.00 -15.00 30.77
C ARG A 139 -1.39 -14.43 29.48
N LEU A 140 -1.08 -13.15 29.43
CA LEU A 140 -0.40 -12.51 28.29
C LEU A 140 1.03 -13.03 28.15
N GLU A 141 1.75 -13.24 29.27
CA GLU A 141 3.08 -13.86 29.28
C GLU A 141 3.03 -15.31 28.80
N GLU A 142 2.01 -16.07 29.19
CA GLU A 142 1.79 -17.42 28.69
C GLU A 142 1.56 -17.44 27.18
N ILE A 143 0.68 -16.56 26.67
CA ILE A 143 0.45 -16.41 25.21
C ILE A 143 1.77 -16.07 24.50
N PHE A 144 2.53 -15.11 25.00
CA PHE A 144 3.81 -14.73 24.39
C PHE A 144 4.79 -15.91 24.38
N ARG A 145 4.94 -16.60 25.52
CA ARG A 145 5.87 -17.73 25.65
C ARG A 145 5.52 -18.89 24.73
N VAL A 146 4.23 -19.19 24.57
CA VAL A 146 3.77 -20.32 23.75
C VAL A 146 3.77 -19.99 22.26
N GLU A 147 3.36 -18.77 21.89
CA GLU A 147 3.07 -18.41 20.51
C GLU A 147 4.23 -17.66 19.81
N CYS A 148 4.96 -16.84 20.57
CA CYS A 148 6.01 -15.99 19.98
C CYS A 148 7.41 -16.51 20.31
N SER A 149 7.66 -16.94 21.55
CA SER A 149 9.00 -17.30 22.01
C SER A 149 8.94 -18.54 22.92
N THR A 150 9.81 -19.51 22.68
CA THR A 150 10.06 -20.63 23.57
C THR A 150 11.57 -20.71 23.83
N PRO A 151 12.05 -21.34 24.95
CA PRO A 151 13.46 -21.50 25.23
C PRO A 151 14.26 -22.17 24.09
N GLN A 152 13.58 -22.84 23.17
CA GLN A 152 14.15 -23.54 22.03
C GLN A 152 13.80 -22.91 20.68
N LYS A 153 12.92 -21.88 20.66
CA LYS A 153 12.43 -21.24 19.44
C LYS A 153 12.58 -19.74 19.58
N LYS A 154 13.40 -19.16 18.69
CA LYS A 154 13.54 -17.70 18.54
C LYS A 154 12.19 -17.04 18.22
N GLN A 155 11.99 -15.81 18.66
CA GLN A 155 10.78 -15.06 18.35
C GLN A 155 10.77 -14.70 16.87
N THR A 156 10.02 -15.44 16.08
CA THR A 156 9.85 -15.19 14.63
C THR A 156 8.53 -14.54 14.28
N SER A 157 7.52 -14.64 15.15
CA SER A 157 6.21 -14.00 14.98
C SER A 157 6.12 -12.73 15.82
N SER A 158 5.54 -11.67 15.27
CA SER A 158 5.28 -10.45 16.05
C SER A 158 4.20 -10.71 17.11
N PHE A 159 4.33 -10.10 18.29
CA PHE A 159 3.30 -10.17 19.32
C PHE A 159 2.02 -9.45 18.88
N LEU A 160 2.17 -8.35 18.11
CA LEU A 160 1.06 -7.69 17.44
C LEU A 160 0.24 -8.66 16.58
N SER A 161 0.90 -9.49 15.75
CA SER A 161 0.22 -10.45 14.90
C SER A 161 -0.46 -11.57 15.67
N VAL A 162 0.16 -12.05 16.72
CA VAL A 162 -0.43 -13.08 17.59
C VAL A 162 -1.71 -12.57 18.24
N ILE A 163 -1.66 -11.39 18.88
CA ILE A 163 -2.83 -10.79 19.52
C ILE A 163 -3.89 -10.45 18.48
N GLY A 164 -3.54 -9.70 17.43
CA GLY A 164 -4.51 -9.23 16.45
C GLY A 164 -5.21 -10.34 15.68
N LYS A 165 -4.48 -11.40 15.31
CA LYS A 165 -5.01 -12.50 14.50
C LYS A 165 -5.70 -13.60 15.32
N ARG A 166 -5.12 -13.99 16.47
CA ARG A 166 -5.61 -15.14 17.24
C ARG A 166 -6.47 -14.74 18.42
N TYR A 167 -6.33 -13.52 18.92
CA TYR A 167 -7.03 -12.99 20.09
C TYR A 167 -7.65 -11.61 19.84
N PRO A 168 -8.42 -11.40 18.72
CA PRO A 168 -8.88 -10.06 18.31
C PRO A 168 -9.76 -9.37 19.36
N GLY A 169 -10.43 -10.12 20.23
CA GLY A 169 -11.23 -9.57 21.35
C GLY A 169 -10.43 -9.19 22.59
N LEU A 170 -9.11 -9.42 22.63
CA LEU A 170 -8.28 -9.17 23.80
C LEU A 170 -8.15 -7.66 24.07
N ASN A 171 -7.81 -6.87 23.05
CA ASN A 171 -7.70 -5.43 23.17
C ASN A 171 -8.00 -4.75 21.83
N PRO A 172 -9.07 -3.93 21.73
CA PRO A 172 -9.45 -3.25 20.49
C PRO A 172 -8.35 -2.34 19.91
N LEU A 173 -7.50 -1.73 20.75
CA LEU A 173 -6.42 -0.86 20.28
C LEU A 173 -5.34 -1.65 19.55
N VAL A 174 -5.03 -2.86 20.02
CA VAL A 174 -4.08 -3.75 19.31
C VAL A 174 -4.68 -4.23 17.99
N THR A 175 -5.97 -4.59 17.98
CA THR A 175 -6.69 -5.00 16.77
C THR A 175 -6.71 -3.86 15.74
N THR A 176 -6.98 -2.62 16.16
CA THR A 176 -6.95 -1.44 15.25
C THR A 176 -5.60 -1.31 14.53
N VAL A 177 -4.49 -1.51 15.24
CA VAL A 177 -3.15 -1.41 14.62
C VAL A 177 -2.86 -2.63 13.74
N TYR A 178 -3.23 -3.81 14.18
CA TYR A 178 -3.08 -5.03 13.38
C TYR A 178 -3.86 -4.93 12.05
N ASP A 179 -5.11 -4.50 12.09
CA ASP A 179 -5.97 -4.32 10.92
C ASP A 179 -5.38 -3.25 9.97
N PHE A 180 -4.81 -2.18 10.52
CA PHE A 180 -4.10 -1.19 9.68
C PHE A 180 -2.93 -1.81 8.92
N PHE A 181 -2.12 -2.66 9.55
CA PHE A 181 -1.03 -3.33 8.85
C PHE A 181 -1.53 -4.43 7.90
N SER A 182 -2.53 -5.21 8.29
CA SER A 182 -3.01 -6.35 7.49
C SER A 182 -3.81 -5.95 6.26
N GLU A 183 -4.63 -4.91 6.37
CA GLU A 183 -5.58 -4.51 5.32
C GLU A 183 -5.36 -3.07 4.83
N GLY A 184 -4.80 -2.21 5.67
CA GLY A 184 -4.67 -0.79 5.41
C GLY A 184 -3.42 -0.41 4.60
N ILE A 185 -2.46 -1.32 4.37
CA ILE A 185 -1.25 -1.02 3.61
C ILE A 185 -1.19 -1.90 2.36
N VAL A 186 -1.18 -1.26 1.20
CA VAL A 186 -1.07 -1.91 -0.12
C VAL A 186 0.19 -1.44 -0.81
N VAL A 187 1.05 -2.38 -1.23
CA VAL A 187 2.25 -2.08 -2.02
C VAL A 187 2.10 -2.71 -3.39
N LEU A 188 2.22 -1.90 -4.42
CA LEU A 188 2.10 -2.29 -5.82
C LEU A 188 3.43 -2.10 -6.54
N SER A 189 3.85 -3.16 -7.23
CA SER A 189 4.83 -3.11 -8.31
C SER A 189 4.09 -3.31 -9.64
N GLU A 190 4.72 -3.01 -10.76
CA GLU A 190 4.13 -3.18 -12.09
C GLU A 190 3.43 -4.53 -12.27
N ASN A 191 4.11 -5.62 -11.94
CA ASN A 191 3.59 -6.99 -12.10
C ASN A 191 2.45 -7.35 -11.12
N SER A 192 2.07 -6.45 -10.23
CA SER A 192 0.99 -6.67 -9.25
C SER A 192 -0.26 -5.84 -9.53
N ILE A 193 -0.27 -5.06 -10.61
CA ILE A 193 -1.41 -4.22 -11.01
C ILE A 193 -2.25 -5.01 -11.99
N HIS A 194 -3.36 -5.57 -11.48
CA HIS A 194 -4.33 -6.32 -12.27
C HIS A 194 -5.75 -5.90 -11.89
N LEU A 195 -6.63 -5.80 -12.88
CA LEU A 195 -8.02 -5.39 -12.65
C LEU A 195 -8.75 -6.34 -11.70
N SER A 196 -8.57 -7.65 -11.82
CA SER A 196 -9.18 -8.64 -10.92
C SER A 196 -8.83 -8.38 -9.46
N ARG A 197 -7.56 -8.08 -9.16
CA ARG A 197 -7.11 -7.71 -7.82
C ARG A 197 -7.78 -6.43 -7.32
N GLY A 198 -7.86 -5.41 -8.17
CA GLY A 198 -8.52 -4.14 -7.85
C GLY A 198 -10.00 -4.32 -7.54
N VAL A 199 -10.70 -5.10 -8.35
CA VAL A 199 -12.11 -5.46 -8.16
C VAL A 199 -12.31 -6.25 -6.86
N ASP A 200 -11.50 -7.29 -6.61
CA ASP A 200 -11.62 -8.11 -5.39
C ASP A 200 -11.38 -7.27 -4.13
N MET A 201 -10.41 -6.37 -4.15
CA MET A 201 -10.14 -5.47 -3.03
C MET A 201 -11.29 -4.50 -2.78
N LEU A 202 -11.82 -3.88 -3.84
CA LEU A 202 -12.93 -2.93 -3.72
C LEU A 202 -14.21 -3.66 -3.30
N ALA A 203 -14.49 -4.83 -3.86
CA ALA A 203 -15.63 -5.65 -3.49
C ALA A 203 -15.58 -6.06 -2.01
N ALA A 204 -14.39 -6.44 -1.49
CA ALA A 204 -14.23 -6.77 -0.07
C ALA A 204 -14.53 -5.57 0.87
N VAL A 205 -14.21 -4.35 0.44
CA VAL A 205 -14.56 -3.13 1.20
C VAL A 205 -16.06 -2.86 1.15
N LEU A 206 -16.69 -3.03 -0.01
CA LEU A 206 -18.14 -2.86 -0.19
C LEU A 206 -18.92 -3.94 0.60
N GLU A 207 -18.44 -5.18 0.60
CA GLU A 207 -19.05 -6.27 1.40
C GLU A 207 -19.05 -5.95 2.90
N LYS A 208 -17.96 -5.38 3.42
CA LYS A 208 -17.88 -4.91 4.82
C LYS A 208 -18.85 -3.75 5.11
N ALA A 209 -19.30 -3.06 4.09
CA ALA A 209 -20.32 -2.00 4.17
C ALA A 209 -21.75 -2.51 3.87
N ASP A 210 -21.97 -3.84 3.92
CA ASP A 210 -23.23 -4.51 3.68
C ASP A 210 -23.79 -4.29 2.27
N ASP A 211 -22.93 -4.12 1.26
CA ASP A 211 -23.34 -3.96 -0.14
C ASP A 211 -23.93 -5.28 -0.67
N PRO A 212 -25.13 -5.28 -1.27
CA PRO A 212 -25.80 -6.50 -1.73
C PRO A 212 -25.16 -7.14 -2.97
N ASP A 213 -24.40 -6.37 -3.77
CA ASP A 213 -23.72 -6.87 -4.98
C ASP A 213 -22.36 -6.19 -5.17
N PRO A 214 -21.40 -6.48 -4.25
CA PRO A 214 -20.16 -5.72 -4.15
C PRO A 214 -19.28 -5.83 -5.40
N VAL A 215 -19.29 -6.95 -6.10
CA VAL A 215 -18.50 -7.14 -7.32
C VAL A 215 -19.04 -6.30 -8.47
N ARG A 216 -20.37 -6.29 -8.68
CA ARG A 216 -21.00 -5.48 -9.73
C ARG A 216 -20.78 -3.99 -9.46
N HIS A 217 -21.01 -3.54 -8.25
CA HIS A 217 -20.82 -2.13 -7.88
C HIS A 217 -19.34 -1.71 -7.93
N ALA A 218 -18.39 -2.64 -7.67
CA ALA A 218 -16.98 -2.36 -7.89
C ALA A 218 -16.68 -2.07 -9.38
N PHE A 219 -17.21 -2.89 -10.29
CA PHE A 219 -17.05 -2.64 -11.73
C PHE A 219 -17.72 -1.34 -12.18
N GLU A 220 -18.93 -1.06 -11.72
CA GLU A 220 -19.64 0.18 -12.04
C GLU A 220 -18.81 1.41 -11.62
N ARG A 221 -18.32 1.45 -10.39
CA ARG A 221 -17.48 2.55 -9.89
C ARG A 221 -16.16 2.71 -10.66
N ILE A 222 -15.53 1.62 -11.06
CA ILE A 222 -14.31 1.67 -11.88
C ILE A 222 -14.64 2.22 -13.26
N THR A 223 -15.73 1.75 -13.86
CA THR A 223 -16.19 2.19 -15.20
C THR A 223 -16.52 3.68 -15.22
N ASP A 224 -17.24 4.17 -14.21
CA ASP A 224 -17.57 5.60 -14.07
C ASP A 224 -16.30 6.49 -14.01
N LEU A 225 -15.26 6.02 -13.32
CA LEU A 225 -13.98 6.75 -13.26
C LEU A 225 -13.20 6.64 -14.57
N LEU A 226 -13.24 5.52 -15.28
CA LEU A 226 -12.62 5.38 -16.60
C LEU A 226 -13.24 6.36 -17.60
N GLU A 227 -14.56 6.51 -17.59
CA GLU A 227 -15.27 7.49 -18.43
C GLU A 227 -14.80 8.93 -18.10
N ASN A 228 -14.67 9.28 -16.81
CA ASN A 228 -14.14 10.57 -16.38
C ASN A 228 -12.68 10.81 -16.81
N LEU A 229 -11.95 9.75 -17.11
CA LEU A 229 -10.57 9.77 -17.59
C LEU A 229 -10.45 9.67 -19.13
N ASP A 230 -11.57 9.86 -19.87
CA ASP A 230 -11.65 9.76 -21.32
C ASP A 230 -11.32 8.35 -21.86
N ILE A 231 -11.61 7.32 -21.05
CA ILE A 231 -11.50 5.91 -21.42
C ILE A 231 -12.92 5.36 -21.53
N HIS A 232 -13.43 5.27 -22.77
CA HIS A 232 -14.82 4.95 -23.04
C HIS A 232 -15.09 3.44 -23.00
N ILE A 233 -15.38 2.94 -21.81
CA ILE A 233 -15.89 1.58 -21.57
C ILE A 233 -17.28 1.74 -20.94
N ASN A 234 -18.33 1.27 -21.61
CA ASN A 234 -19.69 1.45 -21.14
C ASN A 234 -20.03 0.62 -19.89
N ARG A 235 -19.49 -0.59 -19.83
CA ARG A 235 -19.62 -1.47 -18.66
C ARG A 235 -18.58 -2.59 -18.68
N MET A 236 -18.32 -3.18 -17.55
CA MET A 236 -17.49 -4.37 -17.39
C MET A 236 -18.22 -5.46 -16.63
N GLU A 237 -17.90 -6.70 -16.93
CA GLU A 237 -18.44 -7.87 -16.25
C GLU A 237 -17.34 -8.90 -15.94
N LEU A 238 -17.47 -9.57 -14.79
CA LEU A 238 -16.63 -10.70 -14.40
C LEU A 238 -17.38 -12.01 -14.60
N SER A 239 -16.85 -12.87 -15.42
CA SER A 239 -17.33 -14.26 -15.57
C SER A 239 -16.34 -15.22 -14.89
N ARG A 240 -16.75 -15.80 -13.76
CA ARG A 240 -15.97 -16.81 -13.05
C ARG A 240 -16.36 -18.19 -13.56
N ARG A 241 -15.36 -18.97 -14.01
CA ARG A 241 -15.54 -20.35 -14.41
C ARG A 241 -14.79 -21.29 -13.47
N ARG A 242 -15.47 -22.34 -13.04
CA ARG A 242 -14.87 -23.48 -12.36
C ARG A 242 -14.69 -24.60 -13.36
N VAL A 243 -13.46 -25.03 -13.58
CA VAL A 243 -13.14 -26.17 -14.43
C VAL A 243 -12.62 -27.29 -13.54
N ARG A 244 -13.34 -28.43 -13.52
CA ARG A 244 -12.94 -29.61 -12.78
C ARG A 244 -12.10 -30.51 -13.68
N LEU A 245 -10.86 -30.74 -13.29
CA LEU A 245 -9.97 -31.70 -13.95
C LEU A 245 -10.03 -33.02 -13.19
N ASP A 246 -10.67 -34.02 -13.80
CA ASP A 246 -10.71 -35.36 -13.27
C ASP A 246 -9.37 -36.12 -13.50
N ARG A 247 -9.27 -37.33 -12.94
CA ARG A 247 -8.06 -38.15 -12.99
C ARG A 247 -7.68 -38.57 -14.44
N ASP A 248 -8.66 -38.67 -15.33
CA ASP A 248 -8.44 -39.06 -16.71
C ASP A 248 -8.02 -37.91 -17.61
N ALA A 249 -8.46 -36.68 -17.28
CA ALA A 249 -7.98 -35.46 -17.91
C ALA A 249 -6.48 -35.20 -17.62
N ARG A 250 -5.97 -35.67 -16.47
CA ARG A 250 -4.53 -35.59 -16.14
C ARG A 250 -3.63 -36.48 -16.99
N LYS A 251 -4.17 -37.55 -17.57
CA LYS A 251 -3.42 -38.46 -18.44
C LYS A 251 -3.32 -37.97 -19.88
N ARG A 252 -4.18 -37.03 -20.27
CA ARG A 252 -4.06 -36.29 -21.52
C ARG A 252 -3.11 -35.13 -21.28
N ASN A 253 -1.98 -35.14 -21.99
CA ASN A 253 -0.87 -34.18 -21.84
C ASN A 253 -1.35 -32.76 -21.46
N TYR A 254 -0.85 -32.22 -20.33
CA TYR A 254 -1.03 -30.83 -19.89
C TYR A 254 -0.56 -29.77 -20.93
N LEU A 255 0.04 -30.21 -22.03
CA LEU A 255 0.53 -29.37 -23.13
C LEU A 255 -0.58 -28.87 -24.08
N ASP A 256 -1.80 -29.41 -23.96
CA ASP A 256 -2.96 -28.96 -24.75
C ASP A 256 -3.87 -27.98 -24.01
N VAL A 257 -3.46 -27.47 -22.85
CA VAL A 257 -4.16 -26.37 -22.19
C VAL A 257 -3.79 -25.08 -22.92
N ASP A 258 -4.80 -24.49 -23.54
CA ASP A 258 -4.68 -23.19 -24.20
C ASP A 258 -3.82 -22.23 -23.36
N PRO A 259 -2.71 -21.68 -23.89
CA PRO A 259 -1.90 -20.69 -23.18
C PRO A 259 -2.73 -19.53 -22.61
N GLU A 260 -3.79 -19.14 -23.29
CA GLU A 260 -4.75 -18.13 -22.85
C GLU A 260 -5.52 -18.56 -21.58
N PHE A 261 -5.86 -19.83 -21.45
CA PHE A 261 -6.48 -20.37 -20.25
C PHE A 261 -5.55 -20.27 -19.03
N LEU A 262 -4.25 -20.50 -19.22
CA LEU A 262 -3.26 -20.39 -18.13
C LEU A 262 -3.09 -18.95 -17.65
N THR A 263 -3.21 -17.96 -18.53
CA THR A 263 -3.15 -16.54 -18.15
C THR A 263 -4.35 -16.09 -17.33
N ARG A 264 -5.48 -16.77 -17.44
CA ARG A 264 -6.74 -16.51 -16.73
C ARG A 264 -6.89 -17.32 -15.45
N LEU A 265 -5.93 -18.21 -15.14
CA LEU A 265 -5.97 -19.05 -13.95
C LEU A 265 -5.71 -18.20 -12.70
N THR A 266 -6.74 -18.02 -11.87
CA THR A 266 -6.65 -17.23 -10.63
C THR A 266 -6.32 -18.08 -9.41
N SER A 267 -6.81 -19.32 -9.38
CA SER A 267 -6.48 -20.26 -8.31
C SER A 267 -6.72 -21.69 -8.71
N PHE A 268 -6.08 -22.62 -8.01
CA PHE A 268 -6.40 -24.03 -8.08
C PHE A 268 -6.63 -24.59 -6.68
N GLN A 269 -7.56 -25.53 -6.56
CA GLN A 269 -7.86 -26.23 -5.31
C GLN A 269 -7.86 -27.73 -5.59
N LYS A 270 -7.38 -28.49 -4.61
CA LYS A 270 -7.44 -29.96 -4.68
C LYS A 270 -8.62 -30.44 -3.86
N GLU A 271 -9.60 -31.07 -4.51
CA GLU A 271 -10.74 -31.73 -3.87
C GLU A 271 -10.66 -33.24 -4.11
N GLY A 272 -10.16 -33.98 -3.10
CA GLY A 272 -9.89 -35.42 -3.27
C GLY A 272 -8.84 -35.69 -4.34
N ASP A 273 -9.21 -36.44 -5.37
CA ASP A 273 -8.36 -36.75 -6.53
C ASP A 273 -8.50 -35.74 -7.68
N ASP A 274 -9.43 -34.80 -7.60
CA ASP A 274 -9.69 -33.79 -8.62
C ASP A 274 -8.95 -32.48 -8.35
N ILE A 275 -8.62 -31.76 -9.41
CA ILE A 275 -8.12 -30.40 -9.35
C ILE A 275 -9.22 -29.48 -9.90
N ILE A 276 -9.59 -28.50 -9.10
CA ILE A 276 -10.50 -27.43 -9.51
C ILE A 276 -9.66 -26.24 -9.90
N LEU A 277 -9.81 -25.79 -11.14
CA LEU A 277 -9.21 -24.57 -11.67
C LEU A 277 -10.28 -23.49 -11.69
N ASN A 278 -9.99 -22.34 -11.07
CA ASN A 278 -10.81 -21.16 -11.18
C ASN A 278 -10.18 -20.21 -12.20
N THR A 279 -10.97 -19.79 -13.17
CA THR A 279 -10.54 -18.80 -14.18
C THR A 279 -11.48 -17.63 -14.18
N ASP A 280 -10.92 -16.44 -14.20
CA ASP A 280 -11.66 -15.20 -14.32
C ASP A 280 -11.54 -14.66 -15.75
N ARG A 281 -12.67 -14.37 -16.38
CA ARG A 281 -12.73 -13.66 -17.65
C ARG A 281 -13.44 -12.34 -17.42
N ILE A 282 -12.73 -11.24 -17.63
CA ILE A 282 -13.28 -9.91 -17.59
C ILE A 282 -13.64 -9.50 -19.01
N ARG A 283 -14.86 -9.04 -19.20
CA ARG A 283 -15.39 -8.53 -20.47
C ARG A 283 -15.61 -7.03 -20.33
N SER A 284 -15.19 -6.27 -21.33
CA SER A 284 -15.53 -4.87 -21.49
C SER A 284 -16.50 -4.70 -22.65
N PHE A 285 -17.33 -3.70 -22.58
CA PHE A 285 -18.37 -3.42 -23.58
C PHE A 285 -18.23 -1.98 -24.04
N HIS A 286 -18.13 -1.82 -25.36
CA HIS A 286 -18.06 -0.53 -26.05
C HIS A 286 -19.31 -0.34 -26.91
N GLN A 287 -19.61 0.90 -27.31
CA GLN A 287 -20.63 1.20 -28.28
C GLN A 287 -20.01 1.50 -29.65
N ASP A 288 -20.58 0.92 -30.69
CA ASP A 288 -20.25 1.33 -32.07
C ASP A 288 -20.95 2.65 -32.46
N ALA A 289 -20.73 3.10 -33.70
CA ALA A 289 -21.32 4.34 -34.20
C ALA A 289 -22.86 4.34 -34.25
N GLU A 290 -23.47 3.16 -34.28
CA GLU A 290 -24.92 2.95 -34.26
C GLU A 290 -25.47 2.77 -32.84
N GLY A 291 -24.63 2.79 -31.80
CA GLY A 291 -25.01 2.63 -30.38
C GLY A 291 -25.20 1.16 -29.98
N LYS A 292 -24.78 0.20 -30.79
CA LYS A 292 -24.83 -1.22 -30.45
C LYS A 292 -23.62 -1.60 -29.57
N GLU A 293 -23.87 -2.34 -28.51
CA GLU A 293 -22.79 -2.88 -27.67
C GLU A 293 -21.97 -3.93 -28.40
N ILE A 294 -20.63 -3.81 -28.29
CA ILE A 294 -19.65 -4.75 -28.78
C ILE A 294 -18.85 -5.24 -27.56
N GLU A 295 -18.78 -6.58 -27.42
CA GLU A 295 -18.02 -7.23 -26.34
C GLU A 295 -16.55 -7.35 -26.74
N PHE A 296 -15.65 -7.03 -25.79
CA PHE A 296 -14.22 -7.21 -25.86
C PHE A 296 -13.74 -8.10 -24.71
N ASP A 297 -12.72 -8.90 -24.93
CA ASP A 297 -11.99 -9.53 -23.85
C ASP A 297 -11.01 -8.52 -23.26
N PHE A 298 -11.24 -8.11 -22.01
CA PHE A 298 -10.50 -7.03 -21.38
C PHE A 298 -8.98 -7.28 -21.35
N MET A 299 -8.56 -8.53 -21.16
CA MET A 299 -7.13 -8.86 -21.00
C MET A 299 -6.37 -8.95 -22.32
N THR A 300 -7.05 -9.21 -23.44
CA THR A 300 -6.41 -9.46 -24.73
C THR A 300 -6.70 -8.39 -25.77
N GLU A 301 -7.83 -7.67 -25.65
CA GLU A 301 -8.29 -6.71 -26.65
C GLU A 301 -8.21 -5.26 -26.18
N GLU A 302 -8.17 -5.00 -24.85
CA GLU A 302 -7.92 -3.64 -24.35
C GLU A 302 -6.43 -3.28 -24.36
N SER A 303 -6.14 -1.99 -24.48
CA SER A 303 -4.76 -1.50 -24.42
C SER A 303 -4.12 -1.78 -23.04
N SER A 304 -2.81 -2.00 -23.00
CA SER A 304 -2.09 -2.17 -21.73
C SER A 304 -2.25 -0.96 -20.79
N GLY A 305 -2.33 0.25 -21.34
CA GLY A 305 -2.61 1.46 -20.55
C GLY A 305 -3.98 1.41 -19.89
N THR A 306 -5.03 1.05 -20.65
CA THR A 306 -6.40 0.85 -20.14
C THR A 306 -6.43 -0.19 -19.01
N GLN A 307 -5.76 -1.33 -19.21
CA GLN A 307 -5.69 -2.41 -18.20
C GLN A 307 -5.02 -1.93 -16.91
N ILE A 308 -3.91 -1.21 -17.01
CA ILE A 308 -3.19 -0.65 -15.85
C ILE A 308 -4.06 0.38 -15.12
N VAL A 309 -4.67 1.33 -15.84
CA VAL A 309 -5.54 2.35 -15.24
C VAL A 309 -6.70 1.71 -14.51
N ALA A 310 -7.43 0.79 -15.14
CA ALA A 310 -8.56 0.11 -14.50
C ALA A 310 -8.14 -0.69 -13.25
N GLY A 311 -7.00 -1.39 -13.31
CA GLY A 311 -6.45 -2.11 -12.17
C GLY A 311 -6.08 -1.18 -11.00
N LEU A 312 -5.43 -0.06 -11.30
CA LEU A 312 -5.08 0.96 -10.31
C LEU A 312 -6.32 1.60 -9.69
N LEU A 313 -7.34 1.94 -10.50
CA LEU A 313 -8.59 2.54 -10.02
C LEU A 313 -9.30 1.64 -9.01
N GLY A 314 -9.38 0.34 -9.25
CA GLY A 314 -9.96 -0.60 -8.31
C GLY A 314 -9.24 -0.59 -6.96
N VAL A 315 -7.90 -0.65 -6.96
CA VAL A 315 -7.10 -0.56 -5.73
C VAL A 315 -7.23 0.81 -5.07
N PHE A 316 -7.20 1.90 -5.84
CA PHE A 316 -7.31 3.25 -5.30
C PHE A 316 -8.65 3.49 -4.63
N LEU A 317 -9.75 3.08 -5.26
CA LEU A 317 -11.09 3.16 -4.66
C LEU A 317 -11.17 2.36 -3.36
N ALA A 318 -10.64 1.12 -3.33
CA ALA A 318 -10.62 0.31 -2.12
C ALA A 318 -9.85 1.00 -0.98
N VAL A 319 -8.68 1.59 -1.29
CA VAL A 319 -7.86 2.30 -0.29
C VAL A 319 -8.51 3.62 0.13
N LEU A 320 -9.13 4.37 -0.78
CA LEU A 320 -9.87 5.60 -0.49
C LEU A 320 -11.04 5.32 0.45
N ASP A 321 -11.79 4.24 0.21
CA ASP A 321 -12.93 3.84 1.05
C ASP A 321 -12.50 3.27 2.41
N SER A 322 -11.34 2.62 2.52
CA SER A 322 -10.83 2.10 3.80
C SER A 322 -10.03 3.13 4.60
N GLY A 323 -9.52 4.19 3.95
CA GLY A 323 -8.63 5.17 4.56
C GLY A 323 -7.22 4.62 4.81
N GLY A 324 -6.74 3.73 3.95
CA GLY A 324 -5.42 3.09 4.04
C GLY A 324 -4.29 3.88 3.38
N VAL A 325 -3.19 3.19 3.15
CA VAL A 325 -2.00 3.68 2.43
C VAL A 325 -1.76 2.79 1.22
N VAL A 326 -1.67 3.36 0.04
CA VAL A 326 -1.20 2.66 -1.16
C VAL A 326 0.17 3.20 -1.57
N ALA A 327 1.10 2.28 -1.81
CA ALA A 327 2.43 2.59 -2.32
C ALA A 327 2.58 2.00 -3.71
N VAL A 328 2.91 2.82 -4.72
CA VAL A 328 3.00 2.41 -6.12
C VAL A 328 4.38 2.73 -6.69
N ASP A 329 5.08 1.70 -7.16
CA ASP A 329 6.36 1.89 -7.84
C ASP A 329 6.15 2.25 -9.31
N GLU A 330 6.88 3.29 -9.79
CA GLU A 330 6.82 3.79 -11.16
C GLU A 330 5.38 4.06 -11.64
N LEU A 331 4.61 4.85 -10.86
CA LEU A 331 3.21 5.16 -11.16
C LEU A 331 3.01 5.80 -12.55
N ASP A 332 4.03 6.50 -13.08
CA ASP A 332 4.01 7.13 -14.40
C ASP A 332 4.29 6.17 -15.57
N ARG A 333 4.63 4.91 -15.26
CA ARG A 333 4.94 3.94 -16.31
C ARG A 333 3.67 3.58 -17.09
N SER A 334 3.77 3.65 -18.42
CA SER A 334 2.67 3.36 -19.34
C SER A 334 1.43 4.26 -19.20
N LEU A 335 1.50 5.35 -18.43
CA LEU A 335 0.42 6.31 -18.28
C LEU A 335 0.71 7.62 -19.03
N HIS A 336 -0.31 8.13 -19.71
CA HIS A 336 -0.24 9.51 -20.21
C HIS A 336 -0.14 10.49 -19.03
N PRO A 337 0.68 11.56 -19.11
CA PRO A 337 0.85 12.53 -18.01
C PRO A 337 -0.46 13.09 -17.45
N LEU A 338 -1.46 13.32 -18.27
CA LEU A 338 -2.77 13.81 -17.82
C LEU A 338 -3.52 12.76 -16.96
N LEU A 339 -3.46 11.47 -17.33
CA LEU A 339 -4.05 10.40 -16.52
C LEU A 339 -3.37 10.30 -15.16
N LEU A 340 -2.03 10.36 -15.15
CA LEU A 340 -1.26 10.38 -13.89
C LEU A 340 -1.70 11.54 -12.98
N ILE A 341 -1.87 12.74 -13.53
CA ILE A 341 -2.33 13.92 -12.77
C ILE A 341 -3.71 13.66 -12.16
N GLU A 342 -4.66 13.17 -12.94
CA GLU A 342 -6.01 12.91 -12.44
C GLU A 342 -6.05 11.78 -11.39
N MET A 343 -5.25 10.74 -11.54
CA MET A 343 -5.13 9.68 -10.55
C MET A 343 -4.56 10.18 -9.20
N VAL A 344 -3.58 11.08 -9.24
CA VAL A 344 -3.06 11.74 -8.03
C VAL A 344 -4.14 12.65 -7.40
N ARG A 345 -4.94 13.34 -8.24
CA ARG A 345 -6.03 14.21 -7.78
C ARG A 345 -7.11 13.47 -7.01
N LEU A 346 -7.39 12.18 -7.31
CA LEU A 346 -8.36 11.38 -6.55
C LEU A 346 -8.06 11.40 -5.04
N PHE A 347 -6.78 11.30 -4.67
CA PHE A 347 -6.39 11.36 -3.26
C PHE A 347 -6.48 12.76 -2.64
N LYS A 348 -6.50 13.80 -3.47
CA LYS A 348 -6.58 15.20 -3.04
C LYS A 348 -8.02 15.75 -3.02
N ASP A 349 -8.94 15.04 -3.64
CA ASP A 349 -10.35 15.43 -3.70
C ASP A 349 -11.15 14.78 -2.58
N ARG A 350 -11.76 15.59 -1.72
CA ARG A 350 -12.56 15.11 -0.59
C ARG A 350 -13.82 14.32 -0.96
N ARG A 351 -14.28 14.47 -2.19
CA ARG A 351 -15.41 13.66 -2.69
C ARG A 351 -15.06 12.19 -2.74
N TYR A 352 -13.78 11.88 -3.01
CA TYR A 352 -13.26 10.51 -3.05
C TYR A 352 -12.50 10.17 -1.76
N ASN A 353 -11.66 11.07 -1.26
CA ASN A 353 -10.82 10.83 -0.09
C ASN A 353 -11.41 11.43 1.20
N HIS A 354 -12.52 10.90 1.67
CA HIS A 354 -13.17 11.35 2.90
C HIS A 354 -12.65 10.64 4.16
N ARG A 355 -11.93 9.50 4.01
CA ARG A 355 -11.37 8.72 5.11
C ARG A 355 -9.87 8.96 5.36
N GLY A 356 -9.25 9.86 4.59
CA GLY A 356 -7.85 10.22 4.80
C GLY A 356 -6.86 9.18 4.29
N ALA A 357 -7.18 8.52 3.19
CA ALA A 357 -6.26 7.63 2.48
C ALA A 357 -5.02 8.36 1.98
N GLN A 358 -3.90 7.65 1.88
CA GLN A 358 -2.62 8.21 1.48
C GLN A 358 -1.99 7.44 0.32
N LEU A 359 -1.40 8.17 -0.62
CA LEU A 359 -0.68 7.64 -1.78
C LEU A 359 0.82 7.97 -1.67
N VAL A 360 1.66 6.94 -1.64
CA VAL A 360 3.12 7.05 -1.82
C VAL A 360 3.46 6.51 -3.19
N PHE A 361 4.19 7.24 -4.00
CA PHE A 361 4.54 6.73 -5.31
C PHE A 361 5.90 7.19 -5.77
N THR A 362 6.59 6.32 -6.51
CA THR A 362 7.79 6.71 -7.23
C THR A 362 7.42 7.16 -8.64
N VAL A 363 8.17 8.09 -9.18
CA VAL A 363 7.89 8.69 -10.47
C VAL A 363 9.16 9.24 -11.10
N HIS A 364 9.24 9.18 -12.43
CA HIS A 364 10.29 9.79 -13.25
C HIS A 364 9.80 11.03 -14.00
N ASN A 365 8.50 11.08 -14.30
CA ASN A 365 7.89 12.21 -14.98
C ASN A 365 7.94 13.47 -14.12
N THR A 366 8.54 14.54 -14.66
CA THR A 366 8.66 15.82 -13.97
C THR A 366 7.48 16.76 -14.19
N ASP A 367 6.52 16.41 -15.06
CA ASP A 367 5.37 17.28 -15.36
C ASP A 367 4.46 17.42 -14.15
N ILE A 368 4.42 16.38 -13.26
CA ILE A 368 3.64 16.44 -12.02
C ILE A 368 4.29 17.26 -10.90
N LEU A 369 5.54 17.72 -11.06
CA LEU A 369 6.18 18.69 -10.15
C LEU A 369 5.60 20.09 -10.33
N ASP A 370 4.38 20.19 -10.75
CA ASP A 370 3.64 21.45 -10.80
C ASP A 370 3.16 21.83 -9.41
N ALA A 371 3.37 23.07 -9.01
CA ALA A 371 2.92 23.59 -7.70
C ALA A 371 1.39 23.57 -7.56
N ASN A 372 0.63 23.51 -8.65
CA ASN A 372 -0.82 23.37 -8.63
C ASN A 372 -1.30 21.94 -8.33
N LEU A 373 -0.43 20.93 -8.46
CA LEU A 373 -0.73 19.54 -8.14
C LEU A 373 -0.13 19.11 -6.79
N LEU A 374 1.15 19.36 -6.58
CA LEU A 374 1.88 18.93 -5.40
C LEU A 374 2.39 20.11 -4.57
N ARG A 375 2.33 19.96 -3.25
CA ARG A 375 2.94 20.90 -2.30
C ARG A 375 4.41 20.55 -2.08
N VAL A 376 5.17 21.47 -1.51
CA VAL A 376 6.57 21.23 -1.11
C VAL A 376 6.72 20.08 -0.11
N SER A 377 5.72 19.84 0.74
CA SER A 377 5.69 18.72 1.69
C SER A 377 5.27 17.40 1.07
N GLU A 378 4.77 17.40 -0.16
CA GLU A 378 4.34 16.20 -0.89
C GLU A 378 5.39 15.67 -1.86
N VAL A 379 6.59 16.25 -1.88
CA VAL A 379 7.68 15.80 -2.75
C VAL A 379 8.89 15.43 -1.93
N GLY A 380 9.28 14.17 -2.00
CA GLY A 380 10.48 13.61 -1.40
C GLY A 380 11.55 13.33 -2.45
N ILE A 381 12.77 13.80 -2.19
CA ILE A 381 13.94 13.54 -3.02
C ILE A 381 14.77 12.42 -2.37
N ILE A 382 15.00 11.35 -3.10
CA ILE A 382 15.84 10.24 -2.65
C ILE A 382 17.23 10.44 -3.21
N SER A 383 18.19 10.53 -2.31
CA SER A 383 19.62 10.56 -2.61
C SER A 383 20.33 9.39 -1.97
N LYS A 384 21.42 8.94 -2.56
CA LYS A 384 22.23 7.83 -2.05
C LYS A 384 23.68 8.24 -1.93
N THR A 385 24.24 8.01 -0.76
CA THR A 385 25.69 8.11 -0.50
C THR A 385 26.27 6.74 -0.20
N LEU A 386 27.60 6.59 -0.34
CA LEU A 386 28.25 5.36 0.06
C LEU A 386 28.32 5.17 1.58
N GLN A 387 28.25 6.27 2.33
CA GLN A 387 28.36 6.26 3.79
C GLN A 387 27.02 6.00 4.48
N ASP A 388 25.97 6.69 4.03
CA ASP A 388 24.68 6.70 4.73
C ASP A 388 23.62 5.82 4.05
N GLY A 389 23.95 5.25 2.88
CA GLY A 389 22.97 4.58 2.04
C GLY A 389 21.97 5.56 1.41
N SER A 390 20.71 5.15 1.29
CA SER A 390 19.65 6.00 0.72
C SER A 390 18.96 6.83 1.80
N THR A 391 18.73 8.11 1.51
CA THR A 391 18.02 9.06 2.38
C THR A 391 16.87 9.72 1.64
N ILE A 392 15.82 10.13 2.36
CA ILE A 392 14.71 10.92 1.81
C ILE A 392 14.75 12.30 2.45
N THR A 393 14.76 13.34 1.60
CA THR A 393 14.65 14.73 2.03
C THR A 393 13.44 15.35 1.30
N ARG A 394 12.49 15.92 2.03
CA ARG A 394 11.36 16.59 1.38
C ARG A 394 11.79 17.96 0.85
N ILE A 395 11.14 18.41 -0.24
CA ILE A 395 11.41 19.76 -0.75
C ILE A 395 11.16 20.81 0.33
N SER A 396 10.17 20.62 1.21
CA SER A 396 9.88 21.50 2.34
C SER A 396 11.05 21.67 3.33
N ASP A 397 11.98 20.75 3.36
CA ASP A 397 13.11 20.74 4.31
C ASP A 397 14.31 21.56 3.78
N PHE A 398 14.26 22.00 2.52
CA PHE A 398 15.27 22.86 1.93
C PHE A 398 14.99 24.34 2.23
N ALA A 399 16.04 25.11 2.47
CA ALA A 399 15.92 26.53 2.73
C ALA A 399 15.40 27.32 1.49
N GLY A 400 14.55 28.30 1.72
CA GLY A 400 14.09 29.24 0.69
C GLY A 400 13.11 28.66 -0.34
N VAL A 401 12.38 27.59 -0.01
CA VAL A 401 11.40 26.97 -0.94
C VAL A 401 10.06 27.69 -0.98
N GLY A 402 9.74 28.56 -0.03
CA GLY A 402 8.43 29.24 0.04
C GLY A 402 8.07 30.17 -1.13
N ASN A 403 9.05 30.55 -1.95
CA ASN A 403 8.88 31.48 -3.09
C ASN A 403 9.30 30.87 -4.43
N ILE A 404 9.25 29.54 -4.58
CA ILE A 404 9.65 28.86 -5.81
C ILE A 404 8.51 28.95 -6.81
N ALA A 405 8.78 29.60 -7.95
CA ALA A 405 7.82 29.73 -9.05
C ALA A 405 7.60 28.41 -9.82
N SER A 406 8.57 27.50 -9.85
CA SER A 406 8.48 26.20 -10.51
C SER A 406 9.39 25.17 -9.85
N PHE A 407 8.80 24.17 -9.23
CA PHE A 407 9.53 23.04 -8.62
C PHE A 407 10.25 22.22 -9.69
N ARG A 408 9.62 21.97 -10.82
CA ARG A 408 10.20 21.27 -11.96
C ARG A 408 11.52 21.90 -12.41
N LYS A 409 11.53 23.21 -12.62
CA LYS A 409 12.75 23.92 -13.05
C LYS A 409 13.86 23.79 -12.00
N GLN A 410 13.53 23.97 -10.73
CA GLN A 410 14.51 23.90 -9.64
C GLN A 410 15.06 22.47 -9.45
N TYR A 411 14.20 21.45 -9.60
CA TYR A 411 14.63 20.04 -9.60
C TYR A 411 15.60 19.76 -10.76
N LEU A 412 15.21 20.12 -11.99
CA LEU A 412 16.04 19.87 -13.21
C LEU A 412 17.37 20.64 -13.21
N THR A 413 17.49 21.74 -12.45
CA THR A 413 18.76 22.46 -12.27
C THR A 413 19.61 21.92 -11.13
N GLY A 414 19.18 20.82 -10.46
CA GLY A 414 19.94 20.16 -9.41
C GLY A 414 19.88 20.81 -8.02
N ARG A 415 18.99 21.80 -7.81
CA ARG A 415 18.87 22.49 -6.52
C ARG A 415 18.55 21.57 -5.35
N PHE A 416 17.78 20.51 -5.60
CA PHE A 416 17.32 19.56 -4.58
C PHE A 416 18.12 18.27 -4.56
N SER A 417 19.23 18.16 -5.30
CA SER A 417 19.93 16.90 -5.57
C SER A 417 19.05 15.84 -6.27
N GLY A 418 19.46 14.58 -6.25
CA GLY A 418 18.64 13.46 -6.77
C GLY A 418 18.46 13.41 -8.28
N ILE A 419 19.12 14.30 -9.07
CA ILE A 419 19.13 14.23 -10.53
C ILE A 419 20.32 13.40 -11.01
N PRO A 420 20.18 12.68 -12.14
CA PRO A 420 21.32 12.07 -12.79
C PRO A 420 22.20 13.17 -13.45
N PHE A 421 23.51 13.01 -13.33
CA PHE A 421 24.48 13.81 -14.08
C PHE A 421 25.20 12.91 -15.08
N PRO A 422 24.60 12.66 -16.28
CA PRO A 422 25.26 11.87 -17.29
C PRO A 422 26.47 12.66 -17.86
N TYR A 423 27.66 12.10 -17.71
CA TYR A 423 28.83 12.54 -18.43
C TYR A 423 28.98 11.61 -19.63
N ILE A 424 28.81 12.14 -20.84
CA ILE A 424 29.08 11.46 -22.12
C ILE A 424 30.39 12.00 -22.67
#